data_779f71e8a6f0c1c34e501835dfcdf2b7
#
_entry.id   779f71e8a6f0c1c34e501835dfcdf2b7
#
_cell.length_a   1.000
_cell.length_b   1.000
_cell.length_c   1.000
_cell.angle_alpha   90.00
_cell.angle_beta   90.00
_cell.angle_gamma   90.00
#
_symmetry.space_group_name_H-M   'P 1'
#
loop_
_entity.id
_entity.type
_entity.pdbx_description
1 polymer ?
#
loop_
_entity_poly.entity_id
_entity_poly.type
_entity_poly.pdbx_seq_one_letter_code
_entity_poly.pdbx_strand_id
1 'polypeptide(L)'
;VEADGKVVAEAGSDLTTPLIQELVAQGVEKIRVRSVMTCESKVGVCALCYGRSLATGKLVDVGEAVGIVAAQSIGEPGTQLTMRTFHTGGVAGEDITHGLPRVTELFEARTPKGLAPISEATGRVSIEETDKTRKIIVTPDDGSEPIEHPVSKKVKLEVEEGEHIEAGTKLTAGVEDPKQILRIKNARAVQQHLVDQVQAVYRPQGVSIHDKHIEV
;
A
#
# COMPACT_ATOMS: atom_id res chain seq x y z
N VAL A 1 -8.24 14.34 -21.06
CA VAL A 1 -8.13 12.97 -21.62
C VAL A 1 -8.63 13.03 -23.06
N GLU A 2 -7.82 12.56 -23.96
CA GLU A 2 -8.17 12.45 -25.39
C GLU A 2 -8.31 10.96 -25.75
N ALA A 3 -9.34 10.64 -26.49
CA ALA A 3 -9.54 9.34 -27.10
C ALA A 3 -10.03 9.55 -28.54
N ASP A 4 -9.48 8.82 -29.49
CA ASP A 4 -9.77 8.91 -30.93
C ASP A 4 -9.72 10.34 -31.51
N GLY A 5 -8.79 11.17 -31.01
CA GLY A 5 -8.61 12.57 -31.43
C GLY A 5 -9.69 13.54 -30.94
N LYS A 6 -10.55 13.13 -30.02
CA LYS A 6 -11.53 13.97 -29.35
C LYS A 6 -11.19 14.13 -27.86
N VAL A 7 -11.37 15.34 -27.34
CA VAL A 7 -11.28 15.61 -25.90
C VAL A 7 -12.55 15.07 -25.24
N VAL A 8 -12.42 13.97 -24.48
CA VAL A 8 -13.53 13.36 -23.73
C VAL A 8 -13.67 13.97 -22.35
N ALA A 9 -12.55 14.34 -21.73
CA ALA A 9 -12.56 15.00 -20.43
C ALA A 9 -11.45 16.07 -20.39
N GLU A 10 -11.81 17.29 -20.03
CA GLU A 10 -10.87 18.40 -19.84
C GLU A 10 -10.11 18.26 -18.51
N ALA A 11 -8.99 18.99 -18.39
CA ALA A 11 -8.24 19.07 -17.14
C ALA A 11 -9.11 19.71 -16.04
N GLY A 12 -9.24 19.04 -14.90
CA GLY A 12 -10.06 19.50 -13.79
C GLY A 12 -11.54 19.09 -13.86
N SER A 13 -11.94 18.35 -14.90
CA SER A 13 -13.29 17.76 -14.96
C SER A 13 -13.51 16.79 -13.81
N ASP A 14 -14.74 16.75 -13.33
CA ASP A 14 -15.18 15.83 -12.32
C ASP A 14 -15.45 14.45 -12.93
N LEU A 15 -14.83 13.41 -12.39
CA LEU A 15 -15.01 12.04 -12.87
C LEU A 15 -16.32 11.46 -12.35
N THR A 16 -17.37 11.67 -13.14
CA THR A 16 -18.69 11.07 -12.85
C THR A 16 -18.76 9.63 -13.39
N THR A 17 -19.66 8.81 -12.84
CA THR A 17 -19.85 7.44 -13.31
C THR A 17 -20.12 7.34 -14.82
N PRO A 18 -20.98 8.19 -15.43
CA PRO A 18 -21.17 8.16 -16.88
C PRO A 18 -19.88 8.46 -17.66
N LEU A 19 -19.11 9.47 -17.22
CA LEU A 19 -17.85 9.80 -17.87
C LEU A 19 -16.81 8.66 -17.78
N ILE A 20 -16.75 7.98 -16.64
CA ILE A 20 -15.88 6.81 -16.47
C ILE A 20 -16.30 5.68 -17.41
N GLN A 21 -17.59 5.40 -17.54
CA GLN A 21 -18.12 4.40 -18.45
C GLN A 21 -17.79 4.73 -19.91
N GLU A 22 -17.91 6.00 -20.31
CA GLU A 22 -17.55 6.46 -21.65
C GLU A 22 -16.04 6.28 -21.92
N LEU A 23 -15.17 6.66 -20.97
CA LEU A 23 -13.71 6.49 -21.08
C LEU A 23 -13.32 5.00 -21.23
N VAL A 24 -13.94 4.12 -20.45
CA VAL A 24 -13.72 2.67 -20.54
C VAL A 24 -14.20 2.13 -21.88
N ALA A 25 -15.36 2.56 -22.36
CA ALA A 25 -15.89 2.14 -23.67
C ALA A 25 -14.98 2.58 -24.84
N GLN A 26 -14.24 3.66 -24.68
CA GLN A 26 -13.25 4.15 -25.65
C GLN A 26 -11.84 3.55 -25.47
N GLY A 27 -11.71 2.53 -24.61
CA GLY A 27 -10.44 1.82 -24.39
C GLY A 27 -9.38 2.59 -23.58
N VAL A 28 -9.76 3.63 -22.86
CA VAL A 28 -8.83 4.39 -21.99
C VAL A 28 -8.54 3.56 -20.75
N GLU A 29 -7.33 3.01 -20.65
CA GLU A 29 -6.91 2.18 -19.52
C GLU A 29 -6.38 2.99 -18.34
N LYS A 30 -5.79 4.15 -18.56
CA LYS A 30 -5.13 4.97 -17.54
C LYS A 30 -5.48 6.44 -17.69
N ILE A 31 -5.85 7.07 -16.58
CA ILE A 31 -6.08 8.51 -16.53
C ILE A 31 -5.27 9.14 -15.39
N ARG A 32 -4.85 10.37 -15.58
CA ARG A 32 -4.15 11.13 -14.55
C ARG A 32 -5.16 11.90 -13.71
N VAL A 33 -5.18 11.64 -12.41
CA VAL A 33 -6.11 12.27 -11.47
C VAL A 33 -5.34 13.05 -10.40
N ARG A 34 -6.02 14.01 -9.75
CA ARG A 34 -5.52 14.63 -8.52
C ARG A 34 -5.68 13.67 -7.34
N SER A 35 -4.74 13.71 -6.43
CA SER A 35 -4.77 12.90 -5.20
C SER A 35 -4.32 13.76 -4.02
N VAL A 36 -4.76 13.38 -2.83
CA VAL A 36 -4.29 13.95 -1.56
C VAL A 36 -2.78 13.79 -1.43
N MET A 37 -2.26 12.62 -1.79
CA MET A 37 -0.82 12.29 -1.70
C MET A 37 0.07 13.12 -2.64
N THR A 38 -0.50 13.73 -3.68
CA THR A 38 0.24 14.58 -4.63
C THR A 38 -0.09 16.05 -4.49
N CYS A 39 -0.74 16.44 -3.40
CA CYS A 39 -1.12 17.83 -3.15
C CYS A 39 0.09 18.65 -2.73
N GLU A 40 0.35 19.76 -3.44
CA GLU A 40 1.46 20.69 -3.17
C GLU A 40 1.05 21.84 -2.25
N SER A 41 -0.12 21.77 -1.60
CA SER A 41 -0.55 22.80 -0.65
C SER A 41 0.38 22.85 0.55
N LYS A 42 0.79 24.06 0.95
CA LYS A 42 1.67 24.25 2.11
C LYS A 42 0.99 24.01 3.45
N VAL A 43 -0.33 24.16 3.51
CA VAL A 43 -1.13 23.97 4.72
C VAL A 43 -2.36 23.15 4.36
N GLY A 44 -2.49 21.98 4.98
CA GLY A 44 -3.59 21.07 4.73
C GLY A 44 -3.62 20.53 3.29
N VAL A 45 -4.81 20.17 2.81
CA VAL A 45 -5.05 19.64 1.46
C VAL A 45 -5.94 20.61 0.70
N CYS A 46 -5.62 20.91 -0.57
CA CYS A 46 -6.48 21.77 -1.36
C CYS A 46 -7.79 21.07 -1.76
N ALA A 47 -8.88 21.83 -1.91
CA ALA A 47 -10.20 21.32 -2.23
C ALA A 47 -10.21 20.43 -3.50
N LEU A 48 -9.44 20.77 -4.53
CA LEU A 48 -9.38 20.00 -5.77
C LEU A 48 -8.64 18.66 -5.62
N CYS A 49 -7.63 18.54 -4.74
CA CYS A 49 -6.94 17.29 -4.48
C CYS A 49 -7.74 16.38 -3.54
N TYR A 50 -8.44 16.95 -2.58
CA TYR A 50 -9.36 16.22 -1.73
C TYR A 50 -10.62 15.76 -2.51
N GLY A 51 -11.12 16.62 -3.39
CA GLY A 51 -12.28 16.36 -4.23
C GLY A 51 -13.60 16.48 -3.47
N ARG A 52 -14.52 15.54 -3.69
CA ARG A 52 -15.86 15.60 -3.11
C ARG A 52 -15.87 15.24 -1.63
N SER A 53 -16.59 16.00 -0.83
CA SER A 53 -17.03 15.58 0.51
C SER A 53 -17.97 14.39 0.37
N LEU A 54 -17.68 13.29 1.06
CA LEU A 54 -18.47 12.06 0.98
C LEU A 54 -19.86 12.22 1.62
N ALA A 55 -20.01 13.18 2.54
CA ALA A 55 -21.27 13.46 3.18
C ALA A 55 -22.25 14.23 2.28
N THR A 56 -21.73 15.19 1.50
CA THR A 56 -22.57 16.09 0.68
C THR A 56 -22.59 15.73 -0.80
N GLY A 57 -21.60 14.96 -1.27
CA GLY A 57 -21.37 14.66 -2.69
C GLY A 57 -20.90 15.85 -3.53
N LYS A 58 -20.68 17.03 -2.91
CA LYS A 58 -20.17 18.24 -3.56
C LYS A 58 -18.68 18.41 -3.32
N LEU A 59 -18.04 19.28 -4.08
CA LEU A 59 -16.66 19.67 -3.81
C LEU A 59 -16.55 20.16 -2.36
N VAL A 60 -15.50 19.72 -1.66
CA VAL A 60 -15.27 20.06 -0.26
C VAL A 60 -15.11 21.57 -0.07
N ASP A 61 -15.72 22.12 0.98
CA ASP A 61 -15.59 23.53 1.32
C ASP A 61 -14.24 23.83 1.98
N VAL A 62 -13.73 25.02 1.74
CA VAL A 62 -12.51 25.49 2.43
C VAL A 62 -12.81 25.67 3.92
N GLY A 63 -11.95 25.10 4.77
CA GLY A 63 -12.12 25.11 6.23
C GLY A 63 -12.79 23.86 6.79
N GLU A 64 -13.19 22.90 5.96
CA GLU A 64 -13.65 21.60 6.45
C GLU A 64 -12.52 20.83 7.15
N ALA A 65 -12.79 20.27 8.33
CA ALA A 65 -11.82 19.57 9.15
C ALA A 65 -11.61 18.13 8.65
N VAL A 66 -11.08 17.98 7.43
CA VAL A 66 -10.94 16.67 6.74
C VAL A 66 -10.08 15.67 7.50
N GLY A 67 -9.07 16.13 8.26
CA GLY A 67 -8.24 15.27 9.10
C GLY A 67 -9.02 14.68 10.28
N ILE A 68 -9.95 15.44 10.87
CA ILE A 68 -10.82 14.93 11.94
C ILE A 68 -11.79 13.90 11.36
N VAL A 69 -12.39 14.20 10.20
CA VAL A 69 -13.28 13.27 9.49
C VAL A 69 -12.53 11.96 9.15
N ALA A 70 -11.29 12.05 8.69
CA ALA A 70 -10.44 10.91 8.41
C ALA A 70 -10.18 10.07 9.67
N ALA A 71 -9.74 10.71 10.76
CA ALA A 71 -9.47 10.04 12.03
C ALA A 71 -10.71 9.32 12.58
N GLN A 72 -11.88 9.96 12.51
CA GLN A 72 -13.15 9.35 12.92
C GLN A 72 -13.54 8.17 12.02
N SER A 73 -13.38 8.30 10.71
CA SER A 73 -13.70 7.25 9.73
C SER A 73 -12.82 6.00 9.89
N ILE A 74 -11.59 6.16 10.34
CA ILE A 74 -10.66 5.06 10.63
C ILE A 74 -10.91 4.51 12.03
N GLY A 75 -11.15 5.37 13.03
CA GLY A 75 -11.25 5.00 14.44
C GLY A 75 -12.58 4.36 14.82
N GLU A 76 -13.69 4.81 14.26
CA GLU A 76 -15.02 4.28 14.58
C GLU A 76 -15.11 2.76 14.33
N PRO A 77 -14.77 2.22 13.15
CA PRO A 77 -14.81 0.79 12.93
C PRO A 77 -13.75 0.01 13.71
N GLY A 78 -12.74 0.68 14.28
CA GLY A 78 -11.67 0.05 15.06
C GLY A 78 -12.19 -0.74 16.26
N THR A 79 -13.23 -0.25 16.93
CA THR A 79 -13.88 -0.98 18.03
C THR A 79 -14.52 -2.27 17.58
N GLN A 80 -15.10 -2.31 16.38
CA GLN A 80 -15.70 -3.52 15.79
C GLN A 80 -14.63 -4.55 15.40
N LEU A 81 -13.47 -4.10 14.92
CA LEU A 81 -12.33 -4.96 14.62
C LEU A 81 -11.80 -5.68 15.88
N THR A 82 -11.76 -5.01 17.02
CA THR A 82 -11.30 -5.60 18.29
C THR A 82 -12.20 -6.74 18.74
N MET A 83 -13.52 -6.64 18.52
CA MET A 83 -14.47 -7.69 18.91
C MET A 83 -14.42 -8.91 18.00
N ARG A 84 -14.01 -8.79 16.75
CA ARG A 84 -14.01 -9.90 15.76
C ARG A 84 -12.72 -10.70 15.70
N THR A 85 -11.58 -10.14 16.12
CA THR A 85 -10.27 -10.80 16.08
C THR A 85 -10.11 -11.97 17.07
N PHE A 86 -10.98 -12.11 18.05
CA PHE A 86 -10.96 -13.23 19.00
C PHE A 86 -11.42 -14.58 18.41
N HIS A 87 -11.98 -14.61 17.20
CA HIS A 87 -12.61 -15.81 16.63
C HIS A 87 -11.92 -16.38 15.38
N THR A 88 -10.92 -15.72 14.84
CA THR A 88 -10.10 -16.27 13.76
C THR A 88 -8.91 -16.99 14.35
N GLY A 89 -9.08 -18.32 14.61
CA GLY A 89 -7.97 -19.20 14.96
C GLY A 89 -6.93 -19.15 13.84
N GLY A 90 -5.83 -18.45 14.08
CA GLY A 90 -4.72 -18.40 13.16
C GLY A 90 -4.13 -19.79 12.98
N VAL A 91 -3.71 -20.10 11.76
CA VAL A 91 -2.88 -21.28 11.48
C VAL A 91 -1.60 -21.12 12.31
N ALA A 92 -1.33 -22.10 13.17
CA ALA A 92 -0.17 -22.11 14.05
C ALA A 92 1.12 -21.99 13.20
N GLY A 93 1.81 -20.85 13.31
CA GLY A 93 3.08 -20.63 12.62
C GLY A 93 3.36 -19.22 12.11
N GLU A 94 2.36 -18.38 11.95
CA GLU A 94 2.55 -17.00 11.51
C GLU A 94 2.30 -16.02 12.66
N ASP A 95 3.37 -15.46 13.22
CA ASP A 95 3.32 -14.39 14.25
C ASP A 95 3.00 -13.04 13.59
N ILE A 96 1.92 -13.01 12.77
CA ILE A 96 1.46 -11.82 12.07
C ILE A 96 0.41 -11.12 12.92
N THR A 97 0.63 -9.85 13.18
CA THR A 97 -0.32 -9.00 13.90
C THR A 97 -1.56 -8.75 13.04
N HIS A 98 -2.75 -9.05 13.54
CA HIS A 98 -4.01 -8.89 12.82
C HIS A 98 -4.94 -7.85 13.48
N GLY A 99 -5.89 -7.34 12.70
CA GLY A 99 -6.93 -6.45 13.18
C GLY A 99 -6.41 -5.08 13.62
N LEU A 100 -7.03 -4.49 14.65
CA LEU A 100 -6.67 -3.15 15.14
C LEU A 100 -5.21 -3.01 15.59
N PRO A 101 -4.58 -3.98 16.25
CA PRO A 101 -3.14 -3.92 16.56
C PRO A 101 -2.26 -3.75 15.31
N ARG A 102 -2.66 -4.33 14.17
CA ARG A 102 -1.94 -4.14 12.90
C ARG A 102 -2.08 -2.72 12.37
N VAL A 103 -3.27 -2.14 12.46
CA VAL A 103 -3.50 -0.74 12.08
C VAL A 103 -2.65 0.20 12.93
N THR A 104 -2.59 -0.02 14.24
CA THR A 104 -1.73 0.75 15.15
C THR A 104 -0.25 0.62 14.79
N GLU A 105 0.21 -0.60 14.49
CA GLU A 105 1.58 -0.88 14.06
C GLU A 105 1.95 -0.10 12.79
N LEU A 106 1.03 -0.04 11.81
CA LEU A 106 1.21 0.71 10.56
C LEU A 106 1.30 2.22 10.79
N PHE A 107 0.36 2.80 11.56
CA PHE A 107 0.36 4.24 11.86
C PHE A 107 1.57 4.68 12.70
N GLU A 108 2.08 3.82 13.56
CA GLU A 108 3.29 4.10 14.34
C GLU A 108 4.58 3.74 13.59
N ALA A 109 4.47 3.22 12.38
CA ALA A 109 5.60 2.73 11.57
C ALA A 109 6.53 1.79 12.36
N ARG A 110 5.96 0.90 13.16
CA ARG A 110 6.71 -0.12 13.90
C ARG A 110 7.23 -1.19 12.95
N THR A 111 8.40 -1.74 13.25
CA THR A 111 8.90 -2.91 12.51
C THR A 111 8.00 -4.11 12.81
N PRO A 112 7.42 -4.75 11.77
CA PRO A 112 6.49 -5.86 11.95
C PRO A 112 7.19 -7.09 12.51
N LYS A 113 6.47 -7.89 13.30
CA LYS A 113 7.02 -9.13 13.88
C LYS A 113 7.30 -10.18 12.83
N GLY A 114 6.44 -10.37 11.87
CA GLY A 114 6.64 -11.30 10.74
C GLY A 114 7.30 -10.62 9.54
N LEU A 115 8.48 -9.99 9.76
CA LEU A 115 9.19 -9.25 8.73
C LEU A 115 9.57 -10.13 7.54
N ALA A 116 9.15 -9.73 6.34
CA ALA A 116 9.63 -10.25 5.07
C ALA A 116 10.77 -9.36 4.56
N PRO A 117 11.99 -9.89 4.38
CA PRO A 117 13.06 -9.14 3.74
C PRO A 117 12.69 -8.79 2.30
N ILE A 118 13.07 -7.59 1.88
CA ILE A 118 12.91 -7.11 0.51
C ILE A 118 14.30 -6.91 -0.11
N SER A 119 14.42 -7.16 -1.41
CA SER A 119 15.68 -6.99 -2.12
C SER A 119 16.13 -5.53 -2.12
N GLU A 120 17.40 -5.27 -1.78
CA GLU A 120 17.99 -3.94 -1.82
C GLU A 120 18.52 -3.56 -3.21
N ALA A 121 18.69 -4.55 -4.10
CA ALA A 121 19.22 -4.35 -5.44
C ALA A 121 18.41 -5.11 -6.50
N THR A 122 18.49 -4.65 -7.73
CA THR A 122 18.04 -5.39 -8.92
C THR A 122 19.14 -6.37 -9.31
N GLY A 123 18.78 -7.63 -9.50
CA GLY A 123 19.76 -8.65 -9.81
C GLY A 123 19.19 -10.06 -9.83
N ARG A 124 20.07 -11.05 -9.83
CA ARG A 124 19.72 -12.46 -9.89
C ARG A 124 19.76 -13.11 -8.53
N VAL A 125 18.73 -13.89 -8.23
CA VAL A 125 18.59 -14.63 -6.97
C VAL A 125 19.36 -15.94 -7.03
N SER A 126 20.08 -16.28 -5.96
CA SER A 126 20.51 -17.64 -5.66
C SER A 126 20.13 -18.01 -4.23
N ILE A 127 19.82 -19.28 -4.01
CA ILE A 127 19.33 -19.80 -2.73
C ILE A 127 20.31 -20.83 -2.20
N GLU A 128 20.97 -20.52 -1.11
CA GLU A 128 21.82 -21.46 -0.40
C GLU A 128 21.09 -22.05 0.78
N GLU A 129 21.02 -23.36 0.84
CA GLU A 129 20.40 -24.09 1.94
C GLU A 129 21.39 -25.02 2.61
N THR A 130 21.57 -24.82 3.92
CA THR A 130 22.36 -25.66 4.79
C THR A 130 21.44 -26.38 5.78
N ASP A 131 21.91 -27.38 6.53
CA ASP A 131 21.07 -28.16 7.47
C ASP A 131 20.25 -27.28 8.45
N LYS A 132 20.76 -26.15 8.85
CA LYS A 132 20.16 -25.27 9.88
C LYS A 132 19.63 -23.94 9.36
N THR A 133 20.19 -23.44 8.28
CA THR A 133 19.89 -22.08 7.77
C THR A 133 19.60 -22.10 6.28
N ARG A 134 18.83 -21.13 5.83
CA ARG A 134 18.61 -20.81 4.42
C ARG A 134 19.03 -19.36 4.21
N LYS A 135 19.74 -19.07 3.13
CA LYS A 135 20.12 -17.73 2.71
C LYS A 135 19.63 -17.48 1.30
N ILE A 136 19.07 -16.32 1.08
CA ILE A 136 18.78 -15.81 -0.25
C ILE A 136 19.88 -14.81 -0.58
N ILE A 137 20.58 -15.01 -1.66
CA ILE A 137 21.67 -14.16 -2.12
C ILE A 137 21.20 -13.47 -3.39
N VAL A 138 21.23 -12.16 -3.40
CA VAL A 138 20.94 -11.35 -4.59
C VAL A 138 22.25 -10.83 -5.13
N THR A 139 22.59 -11.23 -6.35
CA THR A 139 23.76 -10.74 -7.08
C THR A 139 23.33 -9.56 -7.94
N PRO A 140 23.76 -8.32 -7.61
CA PRO A 140 23.35 -7.13 -8.34
C PRO A 140 23.86 -7.11 -9.77
N ASP A 141 23.07 -6.55 -10.69
CA ASP A 141 23.44 -6.39 -12.11
C ASP A 141 24.54 -5.35 -12.34
N ASP A 142 24.72 -4.43 -11.39
CA ASP A 142 25.76 -3.38 -11.45
C ASP A 142 27.17 -3.86 -11.08
N GLY A 143 27.30 -5.15 -10.72
CA GLY A 143 28.57 -5.75 -10.32
C GLY A 143 28.98 -5.46 -8.88
N SER A 144 28.09 -4.92 -8.06
CA SER A 144 28.32 -4.76 -6.61
C SER A 144 28.40 -6.12 -5.91
N GLU A 145 28.86 -6.11 -4.66
CA GLU A 145 28.93 -7.33 -3.85
C GLU A 145 27.56 -7.97 -3.67
N PRO A 146 27.46 -9.32 -3.69
CA PRO A 146 26.23 -10.03 -3.43
C PRO A 146 25.66 -9.71 -2.05
N ILE A 147 24.35 -9.50 -1.98
CA ILE A 147 23.65 -9.18 -0.75
C ILE A 147 22.99 -10.44 -0.19
N GLU A 148 23.37 -10.82 1.02
CA GLU A 148 22.85 -12.01 1.69
C GLU A 148 21.69 -11.67 2.61
N HIS A 149 20.58 -12.39 2.45
CA HIS A 149 19.39 -12.32 3.32
C HIS A 149 19.21 -13.65 4.06
N PRO A 150 19.59 -13.74 5.33
CA PRO A 150 19.35 -14.94 6.13
C PRO A 150 17.84 -15.07 6.42
N VAL A 151 17.26 -16.21 6.07
CA VAL A 151 15.83 -16.49 6.25
C VAL A 151 15.60 -17.81 6.96
N SER A 152 14.49 -17.90 7.70
CA SER A 152 14.09 -19.14 8.35
C SER A 152 13.61 -20.17 7.33
N LYS A 153 13.95 -21.44 7.50
CA LYS A 153 13.44 -22.54 6.66
C LYS A 153 11.92 -22.71 6.75
N LYS A 154 11.31 -22.25 7.84
CA LYS A 154 9.86 -22.35 8.04
C LYS A 154 9.06 -21.35 7.20
N VAL A 155 9.71 -20.31 6.70
CA VAL A 155 9.05 -19.26 5.91
C VAL A 155 9.03 -19.67 4.45
N LYS A 156 7.88 -19.49 3.81
CA LYS A 156 7.71 -19.72 2.38
C LYS A 156 8.47 -18.66 1.58
N LEU A 157 9.24 -19.09 0.59
CA LEU A 157 9.90 -18.19 -0.36
C LEU A 157 8.86 -17.66 -1.37
N GLU A 158 9.02 -16.40 -1.79
CA GLU A 158 8.27 -15.77 -2.87
C GLU A 158 9.12 -15.56 -4.13
N VAL A 159 10.36 -16.02 -4.10
CA VAL A 159 11.31 -15.97 -5.23
C VAL A 159 11.87 -17.37 -5.52
N GLU A 160 12.29 -17.57 -6.76
CA GLU A 160 12.84 -18.85 -7.24
C GLU A 160 14.36 -18.75 -7.49
N GLU A 161 15.03 -19.91 -7.52
CA GLU A 161 16.44 -20.00 -7.87
C GLU A 161 16.69 -19.50 -9.29
N GLY A 162 17.65 -18.59 -9.46
CA GLY A 162 18.00 -18.00 -10.76
C GLY A 162 17.03 -16.91 -11.27
N GLU A 163 15.97 -16.58 -10.54
CA GLU A 163 15.04 -15.53 -10.90
C GLU A 163 15.73 -14.16 -10.92
N HIS A 164 15.37 -13.33 -11.89
CA HIS A 164 15.81 -11.93 -11.95
C HIS A 164 14.75 -11.04 -11.30
N ILE A 165 15.12 -10.34 -10.24
CA ILE A 165 14.23 -9.50 -9.43
C ILE A 165 14.66 -8.04 -9.43
N GLU A 166 13.68 -7.15 -9.22
CA GLU A 166 13.94 -5.72 -9.06
C GLU A 166 14.15 -5.34 -7.59
N ALA A 167 14.86 -4.23 -7.36
CA ALA A 167 14.99 -3.64 -6.03
C ALA A 167 13.59 -3.37 -5.41
N GLY A 168 13.40 -3.82 -4.18
CA GLY A 168 12.13 -3.76 -3.48
C GLY A 168 11.18 -4.93 -3.75
N THR A 169 11.63 -5.99 -4.44
CA THR A 169 10.90 -7.25 -4.53
C THR A 169 10.95 -7.98 -3.20
N LYS A 170 9.84 -8.51 -2.76
CA LYS A 170 9.69 -9.27 -1.53
C LYS A 170 10.26 -10.68 -1.70
N LEU A 171 11.14 -11.10 -0.80
CA LEU A 171 11.88 -12.37 -0.92
C LEU A 171 11.15 -13.54 -0.26
N THR A 172 10.38 -13.28 0.80
CA THR A 172 9.67 -14.34 1.55
C THR A 172 8.26 -13.92 1.88
N ALA A 173 7.41 -14.88 2.20
CA ALA A 173 6.11 -14.59 2.81
C ALA A 173 6.29 -13.82 4.13
N GLY A 174 5.37 -12.91 4.41
CA GLY A 174 5.41 -12.04 5.59
C GLY A 174 5.02 -10.61 5.28
N VAL A 175 5.34 -9.70 6.17
CA VAL A 175 4.97 -8.29 6.10
C VAL A 175 6.21 -7.44 5.80
N GLU A 176 6.09 -6.51 4.86
CA GLU A 176 7.15 -5.56 4.52
C GLU A 176 7.23 -4.45 5.57
N ASP A 177 8.46 -4.02 5.88
CA ASP A 177 8.69 -2.86 6.75
C ASP A 177 8.57 -1.56 5.94
N PRO A 178 7.66 -0.64 6.29
CA PRO A 178 7.54 0.65 5.62
C PRO A 178 8.85 1.44 5.57
N LYS A 179 9.72 1.29 6.58
CA LYS A 179 11.04 1.95 6.62
C LYS A 179 11.98 1.42 5.56
N GLN A 180 11.95 0.10 5.30
CA GLN A 180 12.74 -0.51 4.23
C GLN A 180 12.22 -0.07 2.86
N ILE A 181 10.90 -0.03 2.66
CA ILE A 181 10.29 0.45 1.42
C ILE A 181 10.72 1.91 1.16
N LEU A 182 10.71 2.77 2.18
CA LEU A 182 11.15 4.16 2.05
C LEU A 182 12.61 4.27 1.61
N ARG A 183 13.48 3.45 2.20
CA ARG A 183 14.92 3.46 1.91
C ARG A 183 15.23 2.96 0.50
N ILE A 184 14.53 1.92 0.05
CA ILE A 184 14.85 1.22 -1.20
C ILE A 184 14.09 1.82 -2.38
N LYS A 185 12.81 2.16 -2.21
CA LYS A 185 11.97 2.70 -3.28
C LYS A 185 11.87 4.23 -3.18
N ASN A 186 10.81 4.74 -2.60
CA ASN A 186 10.55 6.17 -2.42
C ASN A 186 9.36 6.41 -1.49
N ALA A 187 9.13 7.70 -1.13
CA ALA A 187 8.02 8.10 -0.25
C ALA A 187 6.65 7.72 -0.81
N ARG A 188 6.44 7.84 -2.13
CA ARG A 188 5.16 7.50 -2.75
C ARG A 188 4.84 6.00 -2.66
N ALA A 189 5.84 5.13 -2.82
CA ALA A 189 5.66 3.69 -2.64
C ALA A 189 5.26 3.35 -1.21
N VAL A 190 5.83 4.02 -0.20
CA VAL A 190 5.45 3.84 1.20
C VAL A 190 4.02 4.32 1.46
N GLN A 191 3.65 5.50 0.95
CA GLN A 191 2.29 6.02 1.09
C GLN A 191 1.26 5.05 0.53
N GLN A 192 1.48 4.55 -0.69
CA GLN A 192 0.60 3.55 -1.30
C GLN A 192 0.57 2.27 -0.49
N HIS A 193 1.73 1.76 -0.08
CA HIS A 193 1.84 0.57 0.77
C HIS A 193 1.04 0.70 2.07
N LEU A 194 1.12 1.86 2.75
CA LEU A 194 0.37 2.10 3.99
C LEU A 194 -1.13 2.09 3.74
N VAL A 195 -1.60 2.75 2.66
CA VAL A 195 -3.03 2.73 2.29
C VAL A 195 -3.50 1.30 2.03
N ASP A 196 -2.76 0.54 1.22
CA ASP A 196 -3.10 -0.84 0.87
C ASP A 196 -3.13 -1.76 2.11
N GLN A 197 -2.14 -1.63 2.99
CA GLN A 197 -2.04 -2.43 4.21
C GLN A 197 -3.16 -2.10 5.22
N VAL A 198 -3.53 -0.84 5.39
CA VAL A 198 -4.67 -0.45 6.24
C VAL A 198 -5.96 -0.99 5.64
N GLN A 199 -6.18 -0.84 4.34
CA GLN A 199 -7.35 -1.39 3.66
C GLN A 199 -7.42 -2.93 3.73
N ALA A 200 -6.28 -3.61 3.68
CA ALA A 200 -6.21 -5.07 3.83
C ALA A 200 -6.70 -5.55 5.22
N VAL A 201 -6.68 -4.69 6.23
CA VAL A 201 -7.27 -4.99 7.54
C VAL A 201 -8.78 -4.77 7.56
N TYR A 202 -9.27 -3.68 6.96
CA TYR A 202 -10.68 -3.28 7.03
C TYR A 202 -11.58 -4.01 6.03
N ARG A 203 -11.16 -4.15 4.77
CA ARG A 203 -11.97 -4.76 3.69
C ARG A 203 -12.45 -6.20 3.99
N PRO A 204 -11.61 -7.12 4.50
CA PRO A 204 -12.05 -8.47 4.83
C PRO A 204 -13.09 -8.53 5.96
N GLN A 205 -13.16 -7.48 6.79
CA GLN A 205 -14.14 -7.34 7.86
C GLN A 205 -15.47 -6.71 7.39
N GLY A 206 -15.58 -6.41 6.08
CA GLY A 206 -16.75 -5.77 5.51
C GLY A 206 -16.86 -4.27 5.83
N VAL A 207 -15.77 -3.66 6.29
CA VAL A 207 -15.70 -2.22 6.57
C VAL A 207 -15.18 -1.50 5.33
N SER A 208 -15.99 -0.58 4.79
CA SER A 208 -15.63 0.23 3.64
C SER A 208 -15.20 1.63 4.10
N ILE A 209 -13.90 1.90 4.03
CA ILE A 209 -13.31 3.21 4.26
C ILE A 209 -12.79 3.72 2.92
N HIS A 210 -13.08 4.99 2.58
CA HIS A 210 -12.54 5.58 1.36
C HIS A 210 -11.05 5.86 1.56
N ASP A 211 -10.23 5.52 0.55
CA ASP A 211 -8.77 5.64 0.61
C ASP A 211 -8.31 7.05 1.01
N LYS A 212 -9.01 8.11 0.56
CA LYS A 212 -8.66 9.50 0.91
C LYS A 212 -8.57 9.77 2.42
N HIS A 213 -9.33 9.05 3.25
CA HIS A 213 -9.25 9.20 4.70
C HIS A 213 -7.97 8.63 5.28
N ILE A 214 -7.38 7.65 4.61
CA ILE A 214 -6.07 7.10 4.99
C ILE A 214 -4.96 7.98 4.40
N GLU A 215 -5.17 8.54 3.21
CA GLU A 215 -4.22 9.40 2.51
C GLU A 215 -4.02 10.78 3.19
N VAL A 216 -5.04 11.32 3.87
CA VAL A 216 -4.98 12.59 4.63
C VAL A 216 -4.08 12.47 5.84
#